data_00e9e9ade120f9aa281c2de73d64a732
#
_entry.id   00e9e9ade120f9aa281c2de73d64a732
#
_cell.length_a   1.000
_cell.length_b   1.000
_cell.length_c   1.000
_cell.angle_alpha   90.00
_cell.angle_beta   90.00
_cell.angle_gamma   90.00
#
_symmetry.space_group_name_H-M   'P 1'
#
loop_
_entity.id
_entity.type
_entity.pdbx_description
1 polymer ?
#
loop_
_entity_poly.entity_id
_entity_poly.type
_entity_poly.pdbx_seq_one_letter_code
_entity_poly.pdbx_strand_id
1 'polypeptide(L)'
;IIVGLVLLILTVYGAVVVSSAAGIMSIIIMICCLTIFLTGISMRTGEISRIMSTREVWGGASIKPFILIFTYAGFQSVVIPSLAAASRELLKSEKQATAAMALSFLMNAVALGLAVTMLLGWFKEFSAAGQMTLPTLYVAKHTGNAAIAVAYQVSLFLCLISTGVTCIFGLVNRFEEHEK
;
A
#
# COMPACT_ATOMS: atom_id res chain seq x y z
N ILE A 1 2.83 -18.04 13.84
CA ILE A 1 1.75 -18.54 14.69
C ILE A 1 0.93 -17.39 15.27
N ILE A 2 1.52 -16.38 15.94
CA ILE A 2 0.80 -15.23 16.54
C ILE A 2 -0.02 -14.46 15.51
N VAL A 3 0.58 -14.11 14.36
CA VAL A 3 -0.12 -13.40 13.28
C VAL A 3 -1.30 -14.22 12.75
N GLY A 4 -1.12 -15.53 12.55
CA GLY A 4 -2.19 -16.42 12.10
C GLY A 4 -3.35 -16.50 13.10
N LEU A 5 -3.06 -16.49 14.39
CA LEU A 5 -4.07 -16.53 15.45
C LEU A 5 -4.84 -15.20 15.53
N VAL A 6 -4.17 -14.07 15.37
CA VAL A 6 -4.81 -12.75 15.27
C VAL A 6 -5.71 -12.66 14.05
N LEU A 7 -5.26 -13.15 12.90
CA LEU A 7 -6.04 -13.19 11.67
C LEU A 7 -7.30 -14.05 11.83
N LEU A 8 -7.17 -15.22 12.45
CA LEU A 8 -8.27 -16.13 12.70
C LEU A 8 -9.31 -15.51 13.65
N ILE A 9 -8.87 -14.90 14.74
CA ILE A 9 -9.75 -14.20 15.68
C ILE A 9 -10.50 -13.08 14.97
N LEU A 10 -9.82 -12.22 14.22
CA LEU A 10 -10.45 -11.12 13.51
C LEU A 10 -11.48 -11.61 12.47
N THR A 11 -11.24 -12.73 11.82
CA THR A 11 -12.16 -13.30 10.83
C THR A 11 -13.46 -13.81 11.48
N VAL A 12 -13.39 -14.33 12.71
CA VAL A 12 -14.55 -14.83 13.46
C VAL A 12 -15.48 -13.69 13.93
N TYR A 13 -14.94 -12.48 14.16
CA TYR A 13 -15.74 -11.35 14.66
C TYR A 13 -16.62 -10.65 13.59
N GLY A 14 -16.56 -11.08 12.34
CA GLY A 14 -17.46 -10.61 11.28
C GLY A 14 -16.98 -9.33 10.55
N ALA A 15 -17.65 -9.04 9.45
CA ALA A 15 -17.28 -8.00 8.49
C ALA A 15 -17.17 -6.59 9.08
N VAL A 16 -18.04 -6.22 10.00
CA VAL A 16 -18.06 -4.85 10.57
C VAL A 16 -16.83 -4.56 11.42
N VAL A 17 -16.41 -5.52 12.26
CA VAL A 17 -15.25 -5.37 13.13
C VAL A 17 -13.96 -5.36 12.29
N VAL A 18 -13.88 -6.27 11.32
CA VAL A 18 -12.75 -6.35 10.38
C VAL A 18 -12.60 -5.05 9.59
N SER A 19 -13.70 -4.52 9.04
CA SER A 19 -13.70 -3.29 8.26
C SER A 19 -13.34 -2.06 9.11
N SER A 20 -13.86 -1.96 10.34
CA SER A 20 -13.51 -0.87 11.25
C SER A 20 -12.04 -0.90 11.66
N ALA A 21 -11.52 -2.09 12.01
CA ALA A 21 -10.11 -2.26 12.35
C ALA A 21 -9.20 -1.94 11.15
N ALA A 22 -9.54 -2.42 9.96
CA ALA A 22 -8.81 -2.13 8.74
C ALA A 22 -8.82 -0.62 8.41
N GLY A 23 -9.94 0.06 8.64
CA GLY A 23 -10.05 1.51 8.46
C GLY A 23 -9.08 2.29 9.36
N ILE A 24 -9.04 1.97 10.64
CA ILE A 24 -8.13 2.62 11.61
C ILE A 24 -6.66 2.34 11.23
N MET A 25 -6.33 1.08 10.95
CA MET A 25 -4.98 0.69 10.51
C MET A 25 -4.57 1.44 9.24
N SER A 26 -5.46 1.57 8.27
CA SER A 26 -5.19 2.28 7.01
C SER A 26 -4.87 3.76 7.21
N ILE A 27 -5.55 4.45 8.13
CA ILE A 27 -5.26 5.84 8.47
C ILE A 27 -3.85 5.97 9.05
N ILE A 28 -3.49 5.10 10.00
CA ILE A 28 -2.16 5.10 10.63
C ILE A 28 -1.08 4.85 9.58
N ILE A 29 -1.26 3.82 8.74
CA ILE A 29 -0.33 3.48 7.66
C ILE A 29 -0.18 4.66 6.69
N MET A 30 -1.28 5.29 6.29
CA MET A 30 -1.28 6.44 5.39
C MET A 30 -0.47 7.60 5.94
N ILE A 31 -0.68 7.98 7.20
CA ILE A 31 0.06 9.06 7.86
C ILE A 31 1.55 8.74 7.92
N CYS A 32 1.92 7.52 8.32
CA CYS A 32 3.32 7.10 8.37
C CYS A 32 3.97 7.10 6.98
N CYS A 33 3.29 6.56 5.97
CA CYS A 33 3.81 6.54 4.60
C CYS A 33 3.97 7.94 4.03
N LEU A 34 2.99 8.82 4.19
CA LEU A 34 3.08 10.21 3.72
C LEU A 34 4.24 10.94 4.40
N THR A 35 4.44 10.75 5.69
CA THR A 35 5.56 11.36 6.43
C THR A 35 6.90 10.93 5.83
N ILE A 36 7.06 9.63 5.52
CA ILE A 36 8.31 9.11 4.95
C ILE A 36 8.50 9.62 3.52
N PHE A 37 7.45 9.59 2.69
CA PHE A 37 7.54 10.04 1.31
C PHE A 37 7.92 11.52 1.24
N LEU A 38 7.26 12.38 2.02
CA LEU A 38 7.57 13.81 2.05
C LEU A 38 8.97 14.09 2.60
N THR A 39 9.36 13.41 3.68
CA THR A 39 10.71 13.56 4.24
C THR A 39 11.76 13.07 3.26
N GLY A 40 11.58 11.90 2.67
CA GLY A 40 12.51 11.33 1.70
C GLY A 40 12.66 12.18 0.42
N ILE A 41 11.57 12.80 -0.06
CA ILE A 41 11.59 13.74 -1.19
C ILE A 41 12.35 15.01 -0.79
N SER A 42 12.05 15.58 0.38
CA SER A 42 12.69 16.84 0.82
C SER A 42 14.20 16.73 0.95
N MET A 43 14.71 15.55 1.29
CA MET A 43 16.15 15.28 1.41
C MET A 43 16.86 15.18 0.05
N ARG A 44 16.13 14.90 -1.04
CA ARG A 44 16.70 14.62 -2.38
C ARG A 44 16.08 15.45 -3.50
N THR A 45 15.53 16.60 -3.19
CA THR A 45 14.89 17.48 -4.18
C THR A 45 15.80 17.83 -5.35
N GLY A 46 17.08 18.08 -5.10
CA GLY A 46 18.06 18.39 -6.15
C GLY A 46 18.30 17.23 -7.12
N GLU A 47 18.43 16.00 -6.60
CA GLU A 47 18.63 14.82 -7.45
C GLU A 47 17.35 14.49 -8.25
N ILE A 48 16.18 14.60 -7.63
CA ILE A 48 14.90 14.42 -8.29
C ILE A 48 14.74 15.42 -9.44
N SER A 49 15.00 16.70 -9.18
CA SER A 49 14.94 17.75 -10.20
C SER A 49 15.92 17.49 -11.36
N ARG A 50 17.13 17.05 -11.05
CA ARG A 50 18.13 16.67 -12.05
C ARG A 50 17.64 15.53 -12.93
N ILE A 51 17.13 14.44 -12.33
CA ILE A 51 16.62 13.27 -13.07
C ILE A 51 15.45 13.66 -13.96
N MET A 52 14.54 14.48 -13.47
CA MET A 52 13.39 14.95 -14.23
C MET A 52 13.79 15.85 -15.41
N SER A 53 14.79 16.73 -15.22
CA SER A 53 15.26 17.64 -16.27
C SER A 53 16.08 16.94 -17.35
N THR A 54 16.90 15.98 -16.97
CA THR A 54 17.74 15.20 -17.91
C THR A 54 16.96 14.10 -18.61
N ARG A 55 15.72 13.80 -18.19
CA ARG A 55 14.96 12.66 -18.67
C ARG A 55 15.75 11.35 -18.65
N GLU A 56 16.55 11.19 -17.61
CA GLU A 56 17.39 10.01 -17.43
C GLU A 56 16.49 8.78 -17.26
N VAL A 57 16.31 8.00 -18.33
CA VAL A 57 15.50 6.79 -18.32
C VAL A 57 16.39 5.59 -18.00
N TRP A 58 16.15 4.97 -16.87
CA TRP A 58 16.91 3.81 -16.45
C TRP A 58 16.38 2.55 -17.15
N GLY A 59 17.19 1.93 -17.97
CA GLY A 59 16.90 0.63 -18.57
C GLY A 59 16.45 0.65 -20.04
N GLY A 60 16.42 1.78 -20.71
CA GLY A 60 16.06 1.87 -22.13
C GLY A 60 14.60 1.50 -22.44
N ALA A 61 14.23 1.51 -23.71
CA ALA A 61 12.92 1.08 -24.18
C ALA A 61 12.79 -0.45 -24.03
N SER A 62 12.03 -0.89 -23.04
CA SER A 62 11.79 -2.33 -22.77
C SER A 62 10.30 -2.59 -22.60
N ILE A 63 9.86 -3.79 -23.02
CA ILE A 63 8.49 -4.26 -22.78
C ILE A 63 8.25 -4.63 -21.30
N LYS A 64 9.32 -4.81 -20.51
CA LYS A 64 9.25 -5.23 -19.11
C LYS A 64 8.37 -4.33 -18.24
N PRO A 65 8.39 -2.99 -18.34
CA PRO A 65 7.49 -2.13 -17.56
C PRO A 65 6.01 -2.41 -17.81
N PHE A 66 5.61 -2.68 -19.05
CA PHE A 66 4.23 -3.03 -19.39
C PHE A 66 3.82 -4.35 -18.75
N ILE A 67 4.66 -5.37 -18.82
CA ILE A 67 4.39 -6.66 -18.15
C ILE A 67 4.25 -6.47 -16.65
N LEU A 68 5.09 -5.66 -16.02
CA LEU A 68 5.03 -5.35 -14.59
C LEU A 68 3.74 -4.61 -14.20
N ILE A 69 3.25 -3.69 -15.04
CA ILE A 69 1.96 -3.00 -14.81
C ILE A 69 0.81 -4.02 -14.78
N PHE A 70 0.73 -4.91 -15.76
CA PHE A 70 -0.32 -5.94 -15.79
C PHE A 70 -0.20 -6.95 -14.65
N THR A 71 1.02 -7.35 -14.29
CA THR A 71 1.26 -8.23 -13.14
C THR A 71 0.82 -7.55 -11.84
N TYR A 72 1.15 -6.28 -11.65
CA TYR A 72 0.74 -5.51 -10.48
C TYR A 72 -0.79 -5.33 -10.42
N ALA A 73 -1.42 -4.98 -11.53
CA ALA A 73 -2.87 -4.85 -11.62
C ALA A 73 -3.58 -6.19 -11.32
N GLY A 74 -3.06 -7.30 -11.85
CA GLY A 74 -3.56 -8.64 -11.54
C GLY A 74 -3.43 -9.00 -10.06
N PHE A 75 -2.30 -8.67 -9.43
CA PHE A 75 -2.11 -8.87 -7.99
C PHE A 75 -3.11 -8.04 -7.17
N GLN A 76 -3.34 -6.78 -7.53
CA GLN A 76 -4.30 -5.92 -6.84
C GLN A 76 -5.75 -6.40 -6.99
N SER A 77 -6.10 -7.13 -8.05
CA SER A 77 -7.46 -7.66 -8.26
C SER A 77 -7.87 -8.74 -7.23
N VAL A 78 -6.92 -9.33 -6.52
CA VAL A 78 -7.20 -10.28 -5.40
C VAL A 78 -8.04 -9.64 -4.29
N VAL A 79 -7.98 -8.32 -4.13
CA VAL A 79 -8.71 -7.58 -3.09
C VAL A 79 -10.14 -7.25 -3.49
N ILE A 80 -10.50 -7.37 -4.78
CA ILE A 80 -11.83 -7.01 -5.31
C ILE A 80 -12.98 -7.75 -4.62
N PRO A 81 -12.93 -9.08 -4.38
CA PRO A 81 -14.01 -9.78 -3.68
C PRO A 81 -14.30 -9.22 -2.29
N SER A 82 -13.24 -8.91 -1.52
CA SER A 82 -13.38 -8.33 -0.19
C SER A 82 -13.98 -6.93 -0.23
N LEU A 83 -13.58 -6.12 -1.22
CA LEU A 83 -14.12 -4.79 -1.43
C LEU A 83 -15.61 -4.85 -1.80
N ALA A 84 -16.00 -5.78 -2.67
CA ALA A 84 -17.38 -6.00 -3.06
C ALA A 84 -18.25 -6.45 -1.87
N ALA A 85 -17.75 -7.36 -1.04
CA ALA A 85 -18.44 -7.80 0.16
C ALA A 85 -18.62 -6.66 1.17
N ALA A 86 -17.56 -5.93 1.48
CA ALA A 86 -17.61 -4.79 2.40
C ALA A 86 -18.52 -3.66 1.89
N SER A 87 -18.54 -3.41 0.59
CA SER A 87 -19.38 -2.36 0.00
C SER A 87 -20.87 -2.67 0.13
N ARG A 88 -21.29 -3.93 0.01
CA ARG A 88 -22.67 -4.35 0.20
C ARG A 88 -23.18 -4.09 1.61
N GLU A 89 -22.34 -4.27 2.61
CA GLU A 89 -22.72 -4.11 4.02
C GLU A 89 -22.65 -2.66 4.51
N LEU A 90 -21.68 -1.91 4.03
CA LEU A 90 -21.34 -0.57 4.56
C LEU A 90 -21.92 0.57 3.76
N LEU A 91 -22.14 0.40 2.45
CA LEU A 91 -22.58 1.47 1.57
C LEU A 91 -24.09 1.38 1.31
N LYS A 92 -24.78 2.45 1.68
CA LYS A 92 -26.27 2.51 1.60
C LYS A 92 -26.77 3.03 0.26
N SER A 93 -25.92 3.58 -0.59
CA SER A 93 -26.32 4.11 -1.89
C SER A 93 -25.21 4.04 -2.93
N GLU A 94 -25.59 3.96 -4.20
CA GLU A 94 -24.69 3.96 -5.35
C GLU A 94 -23.81 5.21 -5.40
N LYS A 95 -24.36 6.37 -5.02
CA LYS A 95 -23.60 7.63 -4.95
C LYS A 95 -22.48 7.57 -3.91
N GLN A 96 -22.75 6.96 -2.75
CA GLN A 96 -21.72 6.76 -1.71
C GLN A 96 -20.64 5.81 -2.19
N ALA A 97 -21.02 4.73 -2.88
CA ALA A 97 -20.06 3.77 -3.43
C ALA A 97 -19.15 4.45 -4.46
N THR A 98 -19.72 5.18 -5.42
CA THR A 98 -18.95 5.90 -6.44
C THR A 98 -18.02 6.94 -5.83
N ALA A 99 -18.49 7.71 -4.86
CA ALA A 99 -17.66 8.71 -4.17
C ALA A 99 -16.52 8.08 -3.38
N ALA A 100 -16.77 6.99 -2.67
CA ALA A 100 -15.75 6.25 -1.93
C ALA A 100 -14.68 5.67 -2.85
N MET A 101 -15.09 5.08 -3.98
CA MET A 101 -14.16 4.53 -4.97
C MET A 101 -13.31 5.63 -5.63
N ALA A 102 -13.92 6.75 -6.00
CA ALA A 102 -13.20 7.88 -6.59
C ALA A 102 -12.19 8.48 -5.61
N LEU A 103 -12.57 8.65 -4.35
CA LEU A 103 -11.68 9.15 -3.30
C LEU A 103 -10.52 8.17 -3.04
N SER A 104 -10.80 6.88 -2.96
CA SER A 104 -9.78 5.85 -2.77
C SER A 104 -8.80 5.81 -3.94
N PHE A 105 -9.29 5.93 -5.17
CA PHE A 105 -8.44 6.02 -6.35
C PHE A 105 -7.51 7.25 -6.29
N LEU A 106 -8.05 8.42 -5.96
CA LEU A 106 -7.26 9.65 -5.86
C LEU A 106 -6.19 9.54 -4.76
N MET A 107 -6.56 9.06 -3.58
CA MET A 107 -5.62 8.86 -2.46
C MET A 107 -4.49 7.90 -2.83
N ASN A 108 -4.81 6.77 -3.46
CA ASN A 108 -3.82 5.80 -3.91
C ASN A 108 -2.92 6.36 -5.01
N ALA A 109 -3.47 7.10 -5.97
CA ALA A 109 -2.71 7.71 -7.05
C ALA A 109 -1.69 8.73 -6.50
N VAL A 110 -2.11 9.57 -5.55
CA VAL A 110 -1.22 10.54 -4.89
C VAL A 110 -0.14 9.84 -4.08
N ALA A 111 -0.52 8.85 -3.25
CA ALA A 111 0.44 8.10 -2.44
C ALA A 111 1.48 7.37 -3.31
N LEU A 112 1.04 6.72 -4.39
CA LEU A 112 1.91 6.04 -5.33
C LEU A 112 2.84 7.02 -6.05
N GLY A 113 2.32 8.17 -6.49
CA GLY A 113 3.10 9.22 -7.12
C GLY A 113 4.22 9.74 -6.21
N LEU A 114 3.90 10.00 -4.93
CA LEU A 114 4.88 10.42 -3.92
C LEU A 114 5.92 9.32 -3.65
N ALA A 115 5.48 8.06 -3.52
CA ALA A 115 6.38 6.93 -3.30
C ALA A 115 7.37 6.77 -4.46
N VAL A 116 6.89 6.81 -5.70
CA VAL A 116 7.74 6.69 -6.90
C VAL A 116 8.71 7.87 -6.98
N THR A 117 8.25 9.09 -6.74
CA THR A 117 9.11 10.28 -6.74
C THR A 117 10.21 10.19 -5.69
N MET A 118 9.88 9.76 -4.49
CA MET A 118 10.88 9.52 -3.43
C MET A 118 11.90 8.46 -3.87
N LEU A 119 11.43 7.30 -4.32
CA LEU A 119 12.29 6.19 -4.73
C LEU A 119 13.19 6.58 -5.91
N LEU A 120 12.72 7.43 -6.80
CA LEU A 120 13.51 7.96 -7.91
C LEU A 120 14.74 8.72 -7.39
N GLY A 121 14.57 9.59 -6.40
CA GLY A 121 15.66 10.35 -5.81
C GLY A 121 16.69 9.51 -5.05
N TRP A 122 16.30 8.36 -4.52
CA TRP A 122 17.14 7.47 -3.73
C TRP A 122 17.64 6.23 -4.49
N PHE A 123 17.28 6.09 -5.77
CA PHE A 123 17.50 4.87 -6.55
C PHE A 123 18.98 4.45 -6.58
N LYS A 124 19.89 5.38 -6.83
CA LYS A 124 21.33 5.09 -6.92
C LYS A 124 21.87 4.51 -5.62
N GLU A 125 21.41 5.03 -4.49
CA GLU A 125 21.91 4.65 -3.17
C GLU A 125 21.43 3.27 -2.75
N PHE A 126 20.12 3.00 -2.78
CA PHE A 126 19.64 1.68 -2.38
C PHE A 126 20.02 0.60 -3.39
N SER A 127 20.19 0.94 -4.67
CA SER A 127 20.71 0.03 -5.69
C SER A 127 22.18 -0.32 -5.42
N ALA A 128 23.03 0.67 -5.13
CA ALA A 128 24.43 0.43 -4.77
C ALA A 128 24.59 -0.35 -3.46
N ALA A 129 23.66 -0.17 -2.51
CA ALA A 129 23.63 -0.90 -1.25
C ALA A 129 23.03 -2.32 -1.37
N GLY A 130 22.56 -2.73 -2.56
CA GLY A 130 21.91 -4.03 -2.76
C GLY A 130 20.54 -4.18 -2.10
N GLN A 131 19.93 -3.07 -1.66
CA GLN A 131 18.67 -3.04 -0.90
C GLN A 131 17.43 -2.86 -1.82
N MET A 132 17.38 -3.62 -2.91
CA MET A 132 16.29 -3.56 -3.89
C MET A 132 14.98 -4.16 -3.40
N THR A 133 15.01 -5.02 -2.39
CA THR A 133 13.82 -5.74 -1.89
C THR A 133 12.87 -4.85 -1.09
N LEU A 134 13.42 -3.97 -0.25
CA LEU A 134 12.66 -3.06 0.62
C LEU A 134 13.21 -1.63 0.53
N PRO A 135 13.11 -0.98 -0.64
CA PRO A 135 13.75 0.32 -0.85
C PRO A 135 13.18 1.42 0.05
N THR A 136 11.89 1.42 0.33
CA THR A 136 11.28 2.40 1.24
C THR A 136 11.78 2.26 2.68
N LEU A 137 12.06 1.03 3.14
CA LEU A 137 12.66 0.81 4.45
C LEU A 137 14.10 1.35 4.50
N TYR A 138 14.84 1.21 3.40
CA TYR A 138 16.17 1.80 3.27
C TYR A 138 16.09 3.32 3.46
N VAL A 139 15.20 3.99 2.73
CA VAL A 139 14.98 5.44 2.87
C VAL A 139 14.60 5.80 4.30
N ALA A 140 13.63 5.11 4.90
CA ALA A 140 13.18 5.37 6.28
C ALA A 140 14.33 5.30 7.30
N LYS A 141 15.26 4.35 7.13
CA LYS A 141 16.46 4.23 7.99
C LYS A 141 17.46 5.36 7.77
N HIS A 142 17.52 5.93 6.58
CA HIS A 142 18.48 6.98 6.21
C HIS A 142 17.92 8.41 6.37
N THR A 143 16.68 8.58 6.85
CA THR A 143 16.12 9.90 7.18
C THR A 143 16.79 10.55 8.41
N GLY A 144 17.66 9.83 9.11
CA GLY A 144 18.30 10.31 10.34
C GLY A 144 17.40 10.34 11.58
N ASN A 145 16.13 9.97 11.45
CA ASN A 145 15.18 9.92 12.56
C ASN A 145 14.75 8.47 12.84
N ALA A 146 15.24 7.92 13.95
CA ALA A 146 14.92 6.55 14.37
C ALA A 146 13.41 6.32 14.57
N ALA A 147 12.67 7.35 15.00
CA ALA A 147 11.21 7.25 15.19
C ALA A 147 10.49 6.99 13.86
N ILE A 148 10.91 7.63 12.76
CA ILE A 148 10.37 7.39 11.42
C ILE A 148 10.63 5.95 10.97
N ALA A 149 11.85 5.45 11.19
CA ALA A 149 12.20 4.07 10.83
C ALA A 149 11.37 3.05 11.60
N VAL A 150 11.18 3.26 12.91
CA VAL A 150 10.33 2.38 13.74
C VAL A 150 8.86 2.48 13.32
N ALA A 151 8.33 3.69 13.13
CA ALA A 151 6.96 3.91 12.67
C ALA A 151 6.69 3.20 11.34
N TYR A 152 7.65 3.22 10.41
CA TYR A 152 7.53 2.50 9.16
C TYR A 152 7.53 0.98 9.33
N GLN A 153 8.37 0.43 10.20
CA GLN A 153 8.36 -1.00 10.47
C GLN A 153 7.04 -1.46 11.09
N VAL A 154 6.49 -0.68 12.02
CA VAL A 154 5.15 -0.91 12.59
C VAL A 154 4.08 -0.84 11.49
N SER A 155 4.15 0.15 10.60
CA SER A 155 3.22 0.29 9.47
C SER A 155 3.29 -0.90 8.50
N LEU A 156 4.48 -1.42 8.21
CA LEU A 156 4.65 -2.64 7.40
C LEU A 156 3.98 -3.85 8.07
N PHE A 157 4.13 -3.99 9.37
CA PHE A 157 3.51 -5.08 10.11
C PHE A 157 1.98 -4.96 10.11
N LEU A 158 1.44 -3.76 10.33
CA LEU A 158 0.01 -3.48 10.26
C LEU A 158 -0.54 -3.72 8.85
N CYS A 159 0.21 -3.34 7.81
CA CYS A 159 -0.16 -3.57 6.41
C CYS A 159 -0.25 -5.07 6.10
N LEU A 160 0.69 -5.86 6.59
CA LEU A 160 0.69 -7.32 6.43
C LEU A 160 -0.55 -7.95 7.08
N ILE A 161 -0.88 -7.54 8.32
CA ILE A 161 -2.06 -8.02 9.03
C ILE A 161 -3.33 -7.60 8.27
N SER A 162 -3.46 -6.33 7.92
CA SER A 162 -4.62 -5.79 7.23
C SER A 162 -4.88 -6.51 5.89
N THR A 163 -3.82 -6.73 5.11
CA THR A 163 -3.93 -7.46 3.84
C THR A 163 -4.34 -8.91 4.05
N GLY A 164 -3.75 -9.58 5.04
CA GLY A 164 -4.10 -10.97 5.38
C GLY A 164 -5.56 -11.11 5.80
N VAL A 165 -6.04 -10.23 6.67
CA VAL A 165 -7.45 -10.19 7.11
C VAL A 165 -8.39 -9.97 5.92
N THR A 166 -8.06 -9.00 5.05
CA THR A 166 -8.87 -8.68 3.87
C THR A 166 -8.97 -9.86 2.91
N CYS A 167 -7.87 -10.56 2.65
CA CYS A 167 -7.86 -11.74 1.78
C CYS A 167 -8.68 -12.89 2.36
N ILE A 168 -8.54 -13.19 3.66
CA ILE A 168 -9.29 -14.27 4.32
C ILE A 168 -10.78 -13.93 4.34
N PHE A 169 -11.13 -12.69 4.68
CA PHE A 169 -12.52 -12.22 4.69
C PHE A 169 -13.16 -12.36 3.31
N GLY A 170 -12.47 -11.99 2.23
CA GLY A 170 -12.97 -12.15 0.87
C GLY A 170 -13.19 -13.61 0.47
N LEU A 171 -12.34 -14.52 0.94
CA LEU A 171 -12.51 -15.96 0.72
C LEU A 171 -13.70 -16.52 1.50
N VAL A 172 -13.79 -16.25 2.80
CA VAL A 172 -14.87 -16.75 3.66
C VAL A 172 -16.23 -16.30 3.14
N ASN A 173 -16.37 -15.02 2.81
CA ASN A 173 -17.63 -14.45 2.34
C ASN A 173 -18.10 -15.06 1.00
N ARG A 174 -17.16 -15.48 0.15
CA ARG A 174 -17.49 -16.16 -1.10
C ARG A 174 -18.06 -17.56 -0.88
N PHE A 175 -17.63 -18.27 0.17
CA PHE A 175 -18.15 -19.60 0.49
C PHE A 175 -19.50 -19.54 1.23
N GLU A 176 -19.74 -18.54 2.10
CA GLU A 176 -21.02 -18.33 2.74
C GLU A 176 -22.17 -18.02 1.77
N GLU A 177 -21.87 -17.35 0.64
CA GLU A 177 -22.86 -17.02 -0.38
C GLU A 177 -23.33 -18.26 -1.16
N HIS A 178 -22.59 -19.37 -1.12
CA HIS A 178 -22.95 -20.63 -1.78
C HIS A 178 -23.80 -21.56 -0.93
N GLU A 179 -23.90 -21.34 0.37
CA GLU A 179 -24.71 -22.17 1.27
C GLU A 179 -26.15 -21.63 1.48
N LYS A 180 -26.48 -20.48 0.92
CA LYS A 180 -27.83 -19.88 0.92
C LYS A 180 -28.49 -20.00 -0.44
#